data_0fb48c3c990abe1675c87c438e5165e6
#
_entry.id   0fb48c3c990abe1675c87c438e5165e6
#
_cell.length_a   1.000
_cell.length_b   1.000
_cell.length_c   1.000
_cell.angle_alpha   90.00
_cell.angle_beta   90.00
_cell.angle_gamma   90.00
#
_symmetry.space_group_name_H-M   'P 1'
#
loop_
_entity.id
_entity.type
_entity.pdbx_description
1 polymer ?
#
loop_
_entity_poly.entity_id
_entity_poly.type
_entity_poly.pdbx_seq_one_letter_code
_entity_poly.pdbx_strand_id
1 'polypeptide(L)'
;NYDLQNANADMNIATSIANKFKSDSVNVTVGIGTPMAIALLNTLQNTPIVFAAISDPVAAHLVPSKDKGGKNITGVSDAVDIESQINAFRSIVPFTRLGMIYTSSEDNSVVMHKVTKEVCDKLGIKLISQPITNINEIKQAAESLIGRVDAFYVVTDNNVCSSLNSITSTASANNLPVFSADPSSSLQFGGVLYTAGADYYVIGRLAGQQ
;
A
#
# COMPACT_ATOMS: atom_id res chain seq x y z
N ASN A 1 11.89 22.08 -15.30
CA ASN A 1 12.80 21.23 -14.50
C ASN A 1 11.97 20.53 -13.44
N TYR A 2 12.28 19.30 -13.12
CA TYR A 2 11.71 18.57 -11.99
C TYR A 2 12.86 18.01 -11.13
N ASP A 3 12.60 17.85 -9.83
CA ASP A 3 13.49 17.21 -8.85
C ASP A 3 12.79 15.95 -8.34
N LEU A 4 13.35 14.78 -8.62
CA LEU A 4 12.85 13.48 -8.18
C LEU A 4 13.64 13.00 -6.98
N GLN A 5 12.94 12.79 -5.87
CA GLN A 5 13.49 12.28 -4.62
C GLN A 5 12.80 10.97 -4.23
N ASN A 6 13.54 10.08 -3.57
CA ASN A 6 13.00 8.83 -3.05
C ASN A 6 13.27 8.73 -1.55
N ALA A 7 12.21 8.58 -0.77
CA ALA A 7 12.29 8.43 0.67
C ALA A 7 12.37 6.97 1.14
N ASN A 8 12.32 5.99 0.24
CA ASN A 8 12.40 4.55 0.57
C ASN A 8 11.44 4.13 1.70
N ALA A 9 10.21 4.66 1.68
CA ALA A 9 9.18 4.47 2.71
C ALA A 9 9.59 4.95 4.15
N ASP A 10 10.68 5.71 4.29
CA ASP A 10 11.12 6.28 5.57
C ASP A 10 10.55 7.69 5.78
N MET A 11 9.77 7.87 6.86
CA MET A 11 9.12 9.15 7.18
C MET A 11 10.11 10.27 7.53
N ASN A 12 11.29 9.95 8.09
CA ASN A 12 12.29 10.97 8.41
C ASN A 12 12.92 11.50 7.11
N ILE A 13 13.21 10.59 6.17
CA ILE A 13 13.72 10.97 4.84
C ILE A 13 12.64 11.76 4.09
N ALA A 14 11.38 11.32 4.12
CA ALA A 14 10.26 12.04 3.50
C ALA A 14 10.11 13.47 4.05
N THR A 15 10.20 13.63 5.36
CA THR A 15 10.16 14.94 6.02
C THR A 15 11.35 15.81 5.61
N SER A 16 12.55 15.24 5.51
CA SER A 16 13.75 15.94 5.06
C SER A 16 13.61 16.42 3.61
N ILE A 17 13.06 15.58 2.72
CA ILE A 17 12.76 15.94 1.33
C ILE A 17 11.71 17.06 1.26
N ALA A 18 10.64 16.98 2.04
CA ALA A 18 9.62 18.01 2.09
C ALA A 18 10.18 19.37 2.56
N ASN A 19 11.09 19.36 3.56
CA ASN A 19 11.80 20.57 4.00
C ASN A 19 12.73 21.13 2.93
N LYS A 20 13.42 20.27 2.16
CA LYS A 20 14.21 20.67 1.00
C LYS A 20 13.33 21.39 -0.03
N PHE A 21 12.20 20.79 -0.43
CA PHE A 21 11.27 21.39 -1.40
C PHE A 21 10.72 22.74 -0.90
N LYS A 22 10.49 22.88 0.40
CA LYS A 22 10.10 24.16 1.02
C LYS A 22 11.20 25.21 0.87
N SER A 23 12.45 24.83 1.17
CA SER A 23 13.62 25.72 1.04
C SER A 23 13.87 26.15 -0.39
N ASP A 24 13.71 25.21 -1.34
CA ASP A 24 13.91 25.45 -2.78
C ASP A 24 12.73 26.24 -3.43
N SER A 25 11.68 26.51 -2.64
CA SER A 25 10.49 27.25 -3.09
C SER A 25 9.87 26.67 -4.37
N VAL A 26 9.72 25.34 -4.42
CA VAL A 26 9.14 24.66 -5.59
C VAL A 26 7.71 25.11 -5.84
N ASN A 27 7.28 25.14 -7.11
CA ASN A 27 5.97 25.66 -7.51
C ASN A 27 4.82 24.67 -7.21
N VAL A 28 5.10 23.36 -7.31
CA VAL A 28 4.16 22.27 -7.09
C VAL A 28 4.93 21.04 -6.63
N THR A 29 4.29 20.19 -5.83
CA THR A 29 4.87 18.90 -5.40
C THR A 29 3.93 17.77 -5.75
N VAL A 30 4.52 16.60 -6.01
CA VAL A 30 3.79 15.35 -6.21
C VAL A 30 4.22 14.35 -5.13
N GLY A 31 3.26 13.89 -4.33
CA GLY A 31 3.48 12.85 -3.30
C GLY A 31 2.96 11.51 -3.77
N ILE A 32 3.84 10.56 -4.05
CA ILE A 32 3.46 9.20 -4.43
C ILE A 32 3.52 8.30 -3.20
N GLY A 33 2.38 7.70 -2.85
CA GLY A 33 2.22 6.92 -1.62
C GLY A 33 1.86 7.75 -0.39
N THR A 34 1.13 7.15 0.55
CA THR A 34 0.54 7.82 1.72
C THR A 34 1.58 8.53 2.60
N PRO A 35 2.71 7.90 3.01
CA PRO A 35 3.69 8.56 3.86
C PRO A 35 4.27 9.83 3.24
N MET A 36 4.50 9.81 1.91
CA MET A 36 5.07 10.95 1.18
C MET A 36 4.07 12.11 1.11
N ALA A 37 2.80 11.84 0.82
CA ALA A 37 1.76 12.85 0.77
C ALA A 37 1.54 13.51 2.14
N ILE A 38 1.56 12.73 3.23
CA ILE A 38 1.46 13.22 4.62
C ILE A 38 2.65 14.14 4.94
N ALA A 39 3.88 13.73 4.62
CA ALA A 39 5.08 14.54 4.90
C ALA A 39 5.04 15.88 4.16
N LEU A 40 4.60 15.88 2.89
CA LEU A 40 4.43 17.11 2.11
C LEU A 40 3.34 18.01 2.71
N LEU A 41 2.16 17.47 3.04
CA LEU A 41 1.05 18.24 3.60
C LEU A 41 1.42 18.87 4.94
N ASN A 42 2.10 18.15 5.81
CA ASN A 42 2.54 18.65 7.11
C ASN A 42 3.60 19.76 7.00
N THR A 43 4.40 19.78 5.93
CA THR A 43 5.52 20.71 5.77
C THR A 43 5.16 21.92 4.89
N LEU A 44 4.35 21.72 3.84
CA LEU A 44 4.06 22.70 2.80
C LEU A 44 2.66 23.30 2.99
N GLN A 45 2.59 24.51 3.57
CA GLN A 45 1.30 25.15 3.91
C GLN A 45 0.59 25.79 2.72
N ASN A 46 1.35 26.26 1.71
CA ASN A 46 0.83 27.05 0.61
C ASN A 46 1.24 26.52 -0.78
N THR A 47 2.23 25.63 -0.87
CA THR A 47 2.63 24.99 -2.13
C THR A 47 1.55 23.98 -2.52
N PRO A 48 1.05 23.99 -3.77
CA PRO A 48 0.14 22.97 -4.26
C PRO A 48 0.75 21.57 -4.18
N ILE A 49 -0.05 20.61 -3.75
CA ILE A 49 0.35 19.22 -3.61
C ILE A 49 -0.62 18.36 -4.44
N VAL A 50 -0.09 17.51 -5.29
CA VAL A 50 -0.85 16.46 -5.96
C VAL A 50 -0.42 15.12 -5.37
N PHE A 51 -1.35 14.36 -4.82
CA PHE A 51 -1.04 13.00 -4.39
C PHE A 51 -1.38 11.99 -5.49
N ALA A 52 -0.66 10.89 -5.52
CA ALA A 52 -0.93 9.74 -6.38
C ALA A 52 -0.76 8.43 -5.61
N ALA A 53 -1.55 7.43 -5.97
CA ALA A 53 -1.48 6.08 -5.37
C ALA A 53 -1.64 6.12 -3.84
N ILE A 54 -2.76 6.68 -3.38
CA ILE A 54 -3.16 6.72 -1.97
C ILE A 54 -4.37 5.80 -1.78
N SER A 55 -4.25 4.82 -0.93
CA SER A 55 -5.30 3.81 -0.73
C SER A 55 -6.56 4.39 -0.08
N ASP A 56 -6.42 5.26 0.92
CA ASP A 56 -7.54 6.02 1.49
C ASP A 56 -7.11 7.44 1.87
N PRO A 57 -7.31 8.43 0.99
CA PRO A 57 -6.90 9.80 1.27
C PRO A 57 -7.74 10.49 2.36
N VAL A 58 -8.95 9.99 2.66
CA VAL A 58 -9.79 10.50 3.74
C VAL A 58 -9.30 9.99 5.09
N ALA A 59 -9.06 8.69 5.21
CA ALA A 59 -8.50 8.09 6.42
C ALA A 59 -7.09 8.61 6.73
N ALA A 60 -6.30 8.93 5.69
CA ALA A 60 -4.99 9.58 5.82
C ALA A 60 -5.06 11.09 6.12
N HIS A 61 -6.26 11.65 6.31
CA HIS A 61 -6.50 13.07 6.59
C HIS A 61 -5.93 14.04 5.53
N LEU A 62 -5.74 13.59 4.29
CA LEU A 62 -5.26 14.43 3.20
C LEU A 62 -6.39 15.30 2.63
N VAL A 63 -7.60 14.75 2.55
CA VAL A 63 -8.78 15.42 2.02
C VAL A 63 -10.00 15.17 2.91
N PRO A 64 -11.01 16.07 2.91
CA PRO A 64 -12.20 15.91 3.74
C PRO A 64 -13.19 14.84 3.24
N SER A 65 -13.16 14.55 1.93
CA SER A 65 -13.98 13.51 1.30
C SER A 65 -13.35 13.09 -0.03
N LYS A 66 -13.82 11.98 -0.61
CA LYS A 66 -13.32 11.47 -1.90
C LYS A 66 -13.60 12.40 -3.08
N ASP A 67 -14.62 13.25 -2.96
CA ASP A 67 -15.08 14.16 -4.04
C ASP A 67 -14.59 15.60 -3.85
N LYS A 68 -13.79 15.87 -2.81
CA LYS A 68 -13.36 17.23 -2.49
C LYS A 68 -11.89 17.25 -2.06
N GLY A 69 -11.08 18.03 -2.77
CA GLY A 69 -9.70 18.31 -2.39
C GLY A 69 -9.57 19.03 -1.04
N GLY A 70 -8.37 18.99 -0.47
CA GLY A 70 -8.00 19.76 0.73
C GLY A 70 -7.69 21.22 0.40
N LYS A 71 -7.10 21.94 1.37
CA LYS A 71 -6.77 23.36 1.20
C LYS A 71 -5.79 23.61 0.05
N ASN A 72 -4.71 22.84 0.01
CA ASN A 72 -3.66 22.92 -1.00
C ASN A 72 -3.25 21.54 -1.54
N ILE A 73 -4.13 20.56 -1.41
CA ILE A 73 -3.86 19.17 -1.79
C ILE A 73 -5.05 18.56 -2.53
N THR A 74 -4.77 17.90 -3.65
CA THR A 74 -5.70 17.07 -4.43
C THR A 74 -4.94 15.85 -4.98
N GLY A 75 -5.62 14.94 -5.65
CA GLY A 75 -4.90 13.85 -6.31
C GLY A 75 -5.77 12.64 -6.66
N VAL A 76 -5.12 11.48 -6.81
CA VAL A 76 -5.73 10.25 -7.31
C VAL A 76 -5.46 9.10 -6.35
N SER A 77 -6.54 8.40 -5.96
CA SER A 77 -6.48 7.20 -5.12
C SER A 77 -6.23 5.95 -5.97
N ASP A 78 -5.59 4.93 -5.37
CA ASP A 78 -5.46 3.57 -5.88
C ASP A 78 -6.39 2.58 -5.15
N ALA A 79 -7.43 3.09 -4.49
CA ALA A 79 -8.37 2.26 -3.74
C ALA A 79 -8.91 1.09 -4.57
N VAL A 80 -8.90 -0.09 -3.97
CA VAL A 80 -9.38 -1.34 -4.57
C VAL A 80 -10.55 -1.91 -3.78
N ASP A 81 -11.41 -2.68 -4.44
CA ASP A 81 -12.48 -3.43 -3.77
C ASP A 81 -11.93 -4.76 -3.25
N ILE A 82 -11.59 -4.79 -1.97
CA ILE A 82 -11.03 -5.96 -1.29
C ILE A 82 -12.01 -7.14 -1.31
N GLU A 83 -13.31 -6.91 -1.20
CA GLU A 83 -14.30 -7.98 -1.22
C GLU A 83 -14.32 -8.68 -2.58
N SER A 84 -14.35 -7.91 -3.65
CA SER A 84 -14.26 -8.44 -5.02
C SER A 84 -12.95 -9.18 -5.27
N GLN A 85 -11.83 -8.67 -4.77
CA GLN A 85 -10.53 -9.34 -4.88
C GLN A 85 -10.51 -10.69 -4.15
N ILE A 86 -10.92 -10.74 -2.89
CA ILE A 86 -10.95 -11.98 -2.09
C ILE A 86 -11.88 -13.01 -2.72
N ASN A 87 -13.04 -12.60 -3.25
CA ASN A 87 -13.94 -13.50 -3.97
C ASN A 87 -13.31 -14.05 -5.25
N ALA A 88 -12.60 -13.22 -6.03
CA ALA A 88 -11.86 -13.68 -7.20
C ALA A 88 -10.76 -14.68 -6.80
N PHE A 89 -10.00 -14.43 -5.74
CA PHE A 89 -8.97 -15.35 -5.26
C PHE A 89 -9.55 -16.69 -4.84
N ARG A 90 -10.68 -16.71 -4.11
CA ARG A 90 -11.37 -17.94 -3.72
C ARG A 90 -11.92 -18.75 -4.89
N SER A 91 -12.20 -18.11 -6.02
CA SER A 91 -12.62 -18.81 -7.23
C SER A 91 -11.48 -19.56 -7.90
N ILE A 92 -10.23 -19.17 -7.66
CA ILE A 92 -9.02 -19.80 -8.20
C ILE A 92 -8.55 -20.95 -7.29
N VAL A 93 -8.42 -20.66 -5.99
CA VAL A 93 -8.03 -21.63 -4.96
C VAL A 93 -8.91 -21.42 -3.73
N PRO A 94 -9.59 -22.47 -3.24
CA PRO A 94 -10.38 -22.38 -2.02
C PRO A 94 -9.46 -22.21 -0.80
N PHE A 95 -9.82 -21.30 0.10
CA PHE A 95 -9.16 -21.11 1.39
C PHE A 95 -10.18 -20.67 2.45
N THR A 96 -9.87 -20.96 3.70
CA THR A 96 -10.63 -20.54 4.87
C THR A 96 -9.81 -19.73 5.86
N ARG A 97 -8.47 -19.81 5.76
CA ARG A 97 -7.51 -19.10 6.60
C ARG A 97 -6.59 -18.27 5.72
N LEU A 98 -6.69 -16.95 5.78
CA LEU A 98 -5.93 -16.02 4.97
C LEU A 98 -4.83 -15.37 5.83
N GLY A 99 -3.59 -15.44 5.38
CA GLY A 99 -2.43 -14.82 6.02
C GLY A 99 -2.21 -13.42 5.48
N MET A 100 -1.94 -12.46 6.36
CA MET A 100 -1.60 -11.09 5.99
C MET A 100 -0.45 -10.57 6.85
N ILE A 101 0.55 -9.99 6.22
CA ILE A 101 1.60 -9.23 6.89
C ILE A 101 1.33 -7.76 6.62
N TYR A 102 1.43 -6.91 7.62
CA TYR A 102 1.17 -5.49 7.47
C TYR A 102 2.10 -4.64 8.33
N THR A 103 2.45 -3.45 7.83
CA THR A 103 3.31 -2.49 8.52
C THR A 103 2.49 -1.65 9.50
N SER A 104 2.68 -1.88 10.80
CA SER A 104 1.91 -1.20 11.86
C SER A 104 2.22 0.30 12.00
N SER A 105 3.30 0.77 11.42
CA SER A 105 3.70 2.19 11.39
C SER A 105 3.25 2.94 10.13
N GLU A 106 2.59 2.29 9.18
CA GLU A 106 2.04 2.92 7.98
C GLU A 106 0.51 3.03 8.05
N ASP A 107 -0.01 4.26 7.93
CA ASP A 107 -1.45 4.52 8.04
C ASP A 107 -2.28 3.76 7.00
N ASN A 108 -1.84 3.75 5.72
CA ASN A 108 -2.48 2.97 4.67
C ASN A 108 -2.52 1.47 5.00
N SER A 109 -1.44 0.91 5.51
CA SER A 109 -1.34 -0.50 5.86
C SER A 109 -2.30 -0.88 6.99
N VAL A 110 -2.38 -0.06 8.03
CA VAL A 110 -3.32 -0.25 9.15
C VAL A 110 -4.78 -0.17 8.66
N VAL A 111 -5.11 0.80 7.81
CA VAL A 111 -6.45 0.93 7.21
C VAL A 111 -6.78 -0.28 6.36
N MET A 112 -5.87 -0.71 5.48
CA MET A 112 -6.08 -1.88 4.62
C MET A 112 -6.22 -3.18 5.42
N HIS A 113 -5.46 -3.34 6.52
CA HIS A 113 -5.62 -4.47 7.44
C HIS A 113 -7.04 -4.47 8.06
N LYS A 114 -7.51 -3.32 8.56
CA LYS A 114 -8.85 -3.21 9.15
C LYS A 114 -9.94 -3.58 8.14
N VAL A 115 -9.91 -3.01 6.93
CA VAL A 115 -10.89 -3.31 5.88
C VAL A 115 -10.83 -4.77 5.46
N THR A 116 -9.62 -5.34 5.31
CA THR A 116 -9.45 -6.77 4.98
C THR A 116 -10.05 -7.65 6.06
N LYS A 117 -9.87 -7.28 7.33
CA LYS A 117 -10.46 -8.03 8.45
C LYS A 117 -11.98 -8.00 8.42
N GLU A 118 -12.59 -6.83 8.22
CA GLU A 118 -14.04 -6.68 8.12
C GLU A 118 -14.62 -7.52 6.96
N VAL A 119 -13.96 -7.50 5.81
CA VAL A 119 -14.36 -8.31 4.64
C VAL A 119 -14.20 -9.81 4.94
N CYS A 120 -13.08 -10.22 5.52
CA CYS A 120 -12.87 -11.63 5.90
C CYS A 120 -13.93 -12.12 6.89
N ASP A 121 -14.25 -11.34 7.92
CA ASP A 121 -15.29 -11.66 8.90
C ASP A 121 -16.66 -11.84 8.21
N LYS A 122 -17.02 -10.93 7.28
CA LYS A 122 -18.26 -11.02 6.48
C LYS A 122 -18.30 -12.27 5.60
N LEU A 123 -17.18 -12.68 5.02
CA LEU A 123 -17.08 -13.83 4.12
C LEU A 123 -16.83 -15.17 4.85
N GLY A 124 -16.78 -15.17 6.20
CA GLY A 124 -16.48 -16.35 7.00
C GLY A 124 -15.05 -16.87 6.85
N ILE A 125 -14.10 -15.98 6.53
CA ILE A 125 -12.68 -16.29 6.38
C ILE A 125 -11.96 -15.88 7.66
N LYS A 126 -11.09 -16.74 8.19
CA LYS A 126 -10.23 -16.40 9.31
C LYS A 126 -9.00 -15.64 8.81
N LEU A 127 -8.95 -14.33 9.03
CA LEU A 127 -7.73 -13.56 8.82
C LEU A 127 -6.74 -13.80 9.97
N ILE A 128 -5.49 -14.16 9.62
CA ILE A 128 -4.39 -14.35 10.57
C ILE A 128 -3.30 -13.37 10.17
N SER A 129 -3.18 -12.30 10.96
CA SER A 129 -2.31 -11.18 10.62
C SER A 129 -1.04 -11.17 11.47
N GLN A 130 0.07 -10.76 10.86
CA GLN A 130 1.33 -10.53 11.54
C GLN A 130 1.76 -9.08 11.32
N PRO A 131 1.76 -8.23 12.37
CA PRO A 131 2.29 -6.88 12.28
C PRO A 131 3.82 -6.90 12.19
N ILE A 132 4.36 -5.95 11.42
CA ILE A 132 5.79 -5.63 11.36
C ILE A 132 5.98 -4.14 11.58
N THR A 133 7.21 -3.75 11.91
CA THR A 133 7.61 -2.33 12.05
C THR A 133 8.59 -1.90 10.97
N ASN A 134 9.30 -2.86 10.37
CA ASN A 134 10.28 -2.62 9.32
C ASN A 134 10.42 -3.82 8.37
N ILE A 135 11.03 -3.58 7.23
CA ILE A 135 11.18 -4.54 6.13
C ILE A 135 11.95 -5.81 6.51
N ASN A 136 12.87 -5.76 7.48
CA ASN A 136 13.69 -6.91 7.86
C ASN A 136 12.90 -7.99 8.60
N GLU A 137 11.74 -7.66 9.13
CA GLU A 137 10.86 -8.58 9.87
C GLU A 137 9.99 -9.45 8.94
N ILE A 138 9.87 -9.10 7.64
CA ILE A 138 8.92 -9.72 6.70
C ILE A 138 9.14 -11.23 6.57
N LYS A 139 10.39 -11.68 6.43
CA LYS A 139 10.70 -13.10 6.29
C LYS A 139 10.24 -13.89 7.52
N GLN A 140 10.61 -13.43 8.70
CA GLN A 140 10.22 -14.07 9.96
C GLN A 140 8.69 -14.04 10.16
N ALA A 141 8.04 -12.94 9.80
CA ALA A 141 6.59 -12.81 9.83
C ALA A 141 5.92 -13.85 8.90
N ALA A 142 6.42 -14.01 7.67
CA ALA A 142 5.92 -15.03 6.74
C ALA A 142 6.11 -16.45 7.28
N GLU A 143 7.28 -16.76 7.81
CA GLU A 143 7.59 -18.08 8.43
C GLU A 143 6.66 -18.39 9.62
N SER A 144 6.31 -17.39 10.44
CA SER A 144 5.42 -17.56 11.59
C SER A 144 3.97 -17.91 11.22
N LEU A 145 3.56 -17.66 9.98
CA LEU A 145 2.24 -17.95 9.45
C LEU A 145 2.14 -19.35 8.82
N ILE A 146 3.26 -20.02 8.55
CA ILE A 146 3.29 -21.35 7.94
C ILE A 146 2.57 -22.37 8.85
N GLY A 147 1.76 -23.23 8.23
CA GLY A 147 0.90 -24.21 8.94
C GLY A 147 -0.36 -23.60 9.57
N ARG A 148 -0.47 -22.27 9.63
CA ARG A 148 -1.61 -21.56 10.21
C ARG A 148 -2.56 -21.00 9.17
N VAL A 149 -2.09 -20.78 7.94
CA VAL A 149 -2.84 -20.18 6.83
C VAL A 149 -2.92 -21.10 5.64
N ASP A 150 -3.90 -20.88 4.76
CA ASP A 150 -4.10 -21.62 3.52
C ASP A 150 -3.58 -20.84 2.30
N ALA A 151 -3.46 -19.53 2.43
CA ALA A 151 -2.98 -18.61 1.41
C ALA A 151 -2.45 -17.33 2.04
N PHE A 152 -1.61 -16.59 1.32
CA PHE A 152 -1.22 -15.22 1.67
C PHE A 152 -1.97 -14.19 0.82
N TYR A 153 -2.32 -13.06 1.44
CA TYR A 153 -2.83 -11.88 0.76
C TYR A 153 -1.97 -10.68 1.08
N VAL A 154 -1.46 -10.04 0.03
CA VAL A 154 -0.62 -8.84 0.10
C VAL A 154 -1.42 -7.65 -0.39
N VAL A 155 -1.65 -6.68 0.49
CA VAL A 155 -2.29 -5.39 0.18
C VAL A 155 -1.24 -4.36 -0.27
N THR A 156 -1.66 -3.14 -0.60
CA THR A 156 -0.78 -2.02 -0.94
C THR A 156 -0.05 -1.46 0.30
N ASP A 157 0.92 -2.22 0.78
CA ASP A 157 1.81 -1.89 1.91
C ASP A 157 3.23 -1.67 1.36
N ASN A 158 3.83 -0.50 1.59
CA ASN A 158 5.09 -0.14 0.95
C ASN A 158 6.26 -1.06 1.35
N ASN A 159 6.39 -1.40 2.62
CA ASN A 159 7.44 -2.31 3.09
C ASN A 159 7.22 -3.73 2.56
N VAL A 160 6.00 -4.24 2.65
CA VAL A 160 5.64 -5.60 2.22
C VAL A 160 5.81 -5.74 0.71
N CYS A 161 5.32 -4.80 -0.08
CA CYS A 161 5.48 -4.81 -1.54
C CYS A 161 6.95 -4.70 -1.96
N SER A 162 7.75 -3.90 -1.26
CA SER A 162 9.19 -3.75 -1.54
C SER A 162 10.00 -5.02 -1.26
N SER A 163 9.50 -5.94 -0.46
CA SER A 163 10.15 -7.22 -0.12
C SER A 163 9.23 -8.42 -0.37
N LEU A 164 8.37 -8.34 -1.37
CA LEU A 164 7.40 -9.38 -1.71
C LEU A 164 8.07 -10.76 -1.95
N ASN A 165 9.28 -10.78 -2.48
CA ASN A 165 10.06 -12.00 -2.69
C ASN A 165 10.30 -12.80 -1.39
N SER A 166 10.37 -12.15 -0.24
CA SER A 166 10.52 -12.83 1.06
C SER A 166 9.27 -13.66 1.40
N ILE A 167 8.08 -13.12 1.07
CA ILE A 167 6.81 -13.83 1.25
C ILE A 167 6.65 -14.93 0.21
N THR A 168 6.86 -14.62 -1.07
CA THR A 168 6.65 -15.58 -2.16
C THR A 168 7.60 -16.76 -2.09
N SER A 169 8.87 -16.54 -1.68
CA SER A 169 9.84 -17.63 -1.47
C SER A 169 9.44 -18.53 -0.31
N THR A 170 9.02 -17.96 0.83
CA THR A 170 8.54 -18.72 2.00
C THR A 170 7.27 -19.50 1.67
N ALA A 171 6.32 -18.87 0.99
CA ALA A 171 5.06 -19.48 0.58
C ALA A 171 5.29 -20.62 -0.43
N SER A 172 6.12 -20.41 -1.44
CA SER A 172 6.47 -21.42 -2.46
C SER A 172 7.13 -22.66 -1.84
N ALA A 173 8.05 -22.49 -0.90
CA ALA A 173 8.69 -23.60 -0.18
C ALA A 173 7.69 -24.43 0.65
N ASN A 174 6.50 -23.89 0.92
CA ASN A 174 5.45 -24.54 1.71
C ASN A 174 4.16 -24.80 0.90
N ASN A 175 4.22 -24.70 -0.43
CA ASN A 175 3.08 -24.91 -1.36
C ASN A 175 1.86 -24.04 -1.03
N LEU A 176 2.08 -22.80 -0.56
CA LEU A 176 1.02 -21.84 -0.28
C LEU A 176 0.88 -20.82 -1.42
N PRO A 177 -0.34 -20.58 -1.92
CA PRO A 177 -0.56 -19.54 -2.90
C PRO A 177 -0.42 -18.15 -2.28
N VAL A 178 0.10 -17.21 -3.08
CA VAL A 178 0.16 -15.79 -2.74
C VAL A 178 -0.73 -15.02 -3.69
N PHE A 179 -1.61 -14.19 -3.17
CA PHE A 179 -2.44 -13.24 -3.89
C PHE A 179 -2.00 -11.82 -3.55
N SER A 180 -2.07 -10.91 -4.51
CA SER A 180 -1.60 -9.53 -4.31
C SER A 180 -2.58 -8.51 -4.88
N ALA A 181 -2.78 -7.42 -4.13
CA ALA A 181 -3.46 -6.21 -4.60
C ALA A 181 -2.52 -5.24 -5.34
N ASP A 182 -1.22 -5.57 -5.42
CA ASP A 182 -0.23 -4.75 -6.13
C ASP A 182 0.37 -5.48 -7.35
N PRO A 183 -0.10 -5.13 -8.56
CA PRO A 183 0.42 -5.72 -9.80
C PRO A 183 1.90 -5.39 -10.03
N SER A 184 2.39 -4.22 -9.62
CA SER A 184 3.75 -3.78 -9.90
C SER A 184 4.80 -4.63 -9.18
N SER A 185 4.68 -4.83 -7.88
CA SER A 185 5.59 -5.69 -7.13
C SER A 185 5.43 -7.16 -7.56
N SER A 186 4.22 -7.58 -7.91
CA SER A 186 3.95 -8.93 -8.41
C SER A 186 4.69 -9.24 -9.71
N LEU A 187 4.74 -8.28 -10.64
CA LEU A 187 5.51 -8.40 -11.89
C LEU A 187 7.02 -8.34 -11.65
N GLN A 188 7.45 -7.49 -10.70
CA GLN A 188 8.87 -7.31 -10.38
C GLN A 188 9.49 -8.54 -9.73
N PHE A 189 8.82 -9.12 -8.75
CA PHE A 189 9.39 -10.20 -7.92
C PHE A 189 8.92 -11.59 -8.31
N GLY A 190 7.76 -11.72 -8.92
CA GLY A 190 7.16 -13.02 -9.28
C GLY A 190 6.66 -13.82 -8.06
N GLY A 191 6.30 -15.09 -8.29
CA GLY A 191 5.85 -16.01 -7.22
C GLY A 191 4.44 -15.71 -6.69
N VAL A 192 3.71 -14.79 -7.28
CA VAL A 192 2.30 -14.49 -7.00
C VAL A 192 1.43 -15.31 -7.95
N LEU A 193 0.44 -16.01 -7.41
CA LEU A 193 -0.48 -16.83 -8.22
C LEU A 193 -1.44 -15.96 -9.01
N TYR A 194 -1.95 -14.91 -8.39
CA TYR A 194 -2.88 -13.98 -9.03
C TYR A 194 -2.76 -12.60 -8.40
N THR A 195 -2.86 -11.58 -9.24
CA THR A 195 -2.87 -10.18 -8.80
C THR A 195 -4.04 -9.44 -9.41
N ALA A 196 -4.64 -8.54 -8.64
CA ALA A 196 -5.67 -7.62 -9.10
C ALA A 196 -5.50 -6.30 -8.33
N GLY A 197 -5.26 -5.23 -9.03
CA GLY A 197 -5.00 -3.93 -8.41
C GLY A 197 -5.06 -2.79 -9.41
N ALA A 198 -4.63 -1.62 -8.98
CA ALA A 198 -4.65 -0.42 -9.78
C ALA A 198 -3.56 -0.43 -10.87
N ASP A 199 -3.87 0.17 -12.02
CA ASP A 199 -2.88 0.49 -13.05
C ASP A 199 -2.19 1.81 -12.68
N TYR A 200 -0.96 1.74 -12.17
CA TYR A 200 -0.22 2.92 -11.73
C TYR A 200 0.18 3.85 -12.88
N TYR A 201 0.25 3.38 -14.13
CA TYR A 201 0.44 4.25 -15.27
C TYR A 201 -0.79 5.16 -15.49
N VAL A 202 -1.98 4.57 -15.40
CA VAL A 202 -3.25 5.32 -15.49
C VAL A 202 -3.37 6.30 -14.32
N ILE A 203 -3.05 5.87 -13.10
CA ILE A 203 -3.05 6.75 -11.91
C ILE A 203 -2.10 7.93 -12.10
N GLY A 204 -0.88 7.69 -12.58
CA GLY A 204 0.10 8.75 -12.83
C GLY A 204 -0.38 9.75 -13.89
N ARG A 205 -1.01 9.28 -14.96
CA ARG A 205 -1.62 10.14 -15.98
C ARG A 205 -2.75 11.01 -15.41
N LEU A 206 -3.62 10.42 -14.59
CA LEU A 206 -4.72 11.16 -13.95
C LEU A 206 -4.18 12.19 -12.94
N ALA A 207 -3.16 11.84 -12.18
CA ALA A 207 -2.50 12.78 -11.26
C ALA A 207 -1.87 13.97 -12.01
N GLY A 208 -1.30 13.73 -13.20
CA GLY A 208 -0.78 14.80 -14.05
C GLY A 208 -1.83 15.73 -14.66
N GLN A 209 -3.11 15.41 -14.55
CA GLN A 209 -4.24 16.23 -15.00
C GLN A 209 -4.83 17.10 -13.87
N GLN A 210 -4.46 16.85 -12.62
CA GLN A 210 -4.89 17.63 -11.45
C GLN A 210 -4.10 18.93 -11.31
#